data_e9a44717798e9932c7b36a6a74f05705
#
_entry.id   e9a44717798e9932c7b36a6a74f05705
#
_cell.length_a   1.000
_cell.length_b   1.000
_cell.length_c   1.000
_cell.angle_alpha   90.00
_cell.angle_beta   90.00
_cell.angle_gamma   90.00
#
_symmetry.space_group_name_H-M   'P 1'
#
loop_
_entity.id
_entity.type
_entity.pdbx_description
1 polymer ?
#
loop_
_entity_poly.entity_id
_entity_poly.type
_entity_poly.pdbx_seq_one_letter_code
_entity_poly.pdbx_strand_id
1 'polypeptide(L)'
;PCMRTLDNPALYHAIRQAAKDKSAGAVVAFYVEDPTQRLPGKAFTWWTRKSLPKLRKQLEELRVPLFCLRAPYPRIAEVLVSTALPFSAVHVNRRWGGTTQDEDTRFAEIWAHAGIEQRVHTAHTLHEPWEIQTGQGQPYRVYTAFSKHFANISPQLLEEPPCAPEDEDGQAYTRMEHALTEQKDITVLDWARPSSEFQEPWAAAFPWTPGSDEAHRVLQAFMDHALATYKDARDIPFEAGTSRLSPYLAHGEISPHRVLFAVRRARSAGSTS
;
A
#
# COMPACT_ATOMS: atom_id res chain seq x y z
N PRO A 1 -1.27 0.38 -5.69
CA PRO A 1 -2.00 0.42 -4.41
C PRO A 1 -1.14 -0.11 -3.27
N CYS A 2 -1.53 0.19 -2.02
CA CYS A 2 -0.90 -0.33 -0.81
C CYS A 2 -2.01 -1.00 0.02
N MET A 3 -2.26 -2.27 -0.25
CA MET A 3 -3.43 -3.00 0.27
C MET A 3 -3.08 -3.85 1.48
N ARG A 4 -2.46 -3.22 2.49
CA ARG A 4 -2.06 -3.83 3.76
C ARG A 4 -2.12 -2.84 4.91
N THR A 5 -2.26 -3.32 6.11
CA THR A 5 -2.13 -2.54 7.35
C THR A 5 -0.73 -2.67 7.94
N LEU A 6 -0.15 -3.86 7.92
CA LEU A 6 1.20 -4.12 8.43
C LEU A 6 2.26 -3.52 7.50
N ASP A 7 3.29 -2.91 8.10
CA ASP A 7 4.41 -2.32 7.37
C ASP A 7 3.94 -1.34 6.28
N ASN A 8 2.94 -0.53 6.61
CA ASN A 8 2.39 0.54 5.78
C ASN A 8 2.76 1.90 6.38
N PRO A 9 3.80 2.57 5.86
CA PRO A 9 4.32 3.78 6.48
C PRO A 9 3.31 4.92 6.54
N ALA A 10 2.52 5.14 5.47
CA ALA A 10 1.51 6.21 5.49
C ALA A 10 0.48 5.98 6.59
N LEU A 11 -0.06 4.77 6.71
CA LEU A 11 -1.04 4.41 7.74
C LEU A 11 -0.43 4.53 9.15
N TYR A 12 0.75 3.94 9.34
CA TYR A 12 1.44 3.94 10.63
C TYR A 12 1.69 5.36 11.15
N HIS A 13 2.24 6.23 10.28
CA HIS A 13 2.54 7.60 10.68
C HIS A 13 1.30 8.48 10.82
N ALA A 14 0.24 8.26 10.03
CA ALA A 14 -1.03 8.95 10.20
C ALA A 14 -1.64 8.65 11.58
N ILE A 15 -1.73 7.38 11.97
CA ILE A 15 -2.24 6.99 13.28
C ILE A 15 -1.39 7.55 14.42
N ARG A 16 -0.04 7.46 14.30
CA ARG A 16 0.88 8.00 15.30
C ARG A 16 0.81 9.52 15.43
N GLN A 17 0.55 10.23 14.34
CA GLN A 17 0.35 11.67 14.38
C GLN A 17 -0.99 12.01 15.05
N ALA A 18 -2.08 11.38 14.64
CA ALA A 18 -3.39 11.58 15.23
C ALA A 18 -3.41 11.31 16.74
N ALA A 19 -2.70 10.26 17.19
CA ALA A 19 -2.58 9.95 18.62
C ALA A 19 -1.78 11.01 19.43
N LYS A 20 -0.90 11.78 18.78
CA LYS A 20 -0.15 12.87 19.44
C LYS A 20 -0.90 14.19 19.43
N ASP A 21 -1.72 14.42 18.41
CA ASP A 21 -2.50 15.64 18.23
C ASP A 21 -3.84 15.48 18.95
N LYS A 22 -3.93 16.06 20.14
CA LYS A 22 -5.14 15.99 20.97
C LYS A 22 -6.37 16.66 20.34
N SER A 23 -6.19 17.41 19.27
CA SER A 23 -7.27 18.08 18.51
C SER A 23 -7.73 17.30 17.28
N ALA A 24 -6.95 16.31 16.83
CA ALA A 24 -7.21 15.54 15.61
C ALA A 24 -7.70 14.14 16.01
N GLY A 25 -9.02 13.96 16.04
CA GLY A 25 -9.60 12.73 16.57
C GLY A 25 -9.59 11.53 15.62
N ALA A 26 -9.55 11.69 14.29
CA ALA A 26 -9.82 10.57 13.38
C ALA A 26 -8.75 10.39 12.30
N VAL A 27 -8.53 9.14 11.91
CA VAL A 27 -7.76 8.77 10.70
C VAL A 27 -8.70 8.11 9.72
N VAL A 28 -8.65 8.54 8.46
CA VAL A 28 -9.49 8.00 7.39
C VAL A 28 -8.59 7.54 6.24
N ALA A 29 -8.89 6.38 5.69
CA ALA A 29 -8.17 5.82 4.55
C ALA A 29 -8.97 5.99 3.25
N PHE A 30 -8.28 6.25 2.16
CA PHE A 30 -8.86 6.36 0.83
C PHE A 30 -8.22 5.36 -0.13
N TYR A 31 -9.07 4.63 -0.85
CA TYR A 31 -8.70 3.95 -2.07
C TYR A 31 -9.33 4.70 -3.24
N VAL A 32 -8.53 5.14 -4.20
CA VAL A 32 -9.00 5.91 -5.36
C VAL A 32 -8.74 5.13 -6.63
N GLU A 33 -9.81 4.89 -7.41
CA GLU A 33 -9.76 4.42 -8.78
C GLU A 33 -9.88 5.65 -9.70
N ASP A 34 -8.77 6.04 -10.31
CA ASP A 34 -8.73 7.20 -11.20
C ASP A 34 -9.10 6.78 -12.63
N PRO A 35 -10.26 7.22 -13.16
CA PRO A 35 -10.72 6.86 -14.49
C PRO A 35 -9.91 7.53 -15.61
N THR A 36 -9.10 8.54 -15.30
CA THR A 36 -8.25 9.24 -16.30
C THR A 36 -6.97 8.48 -16.58
N GLN A 37 -6.63 7.53 -15.71
CA GLN A 37 -5.48 6.66 -15.86
C GLN A 37 -5.79 5.46 -16.74
N ARG A 38 -4.75 4.89 -17.34
CA ARG A 38 -4.89 3.60 -18.00
C ARG A 38 -5.38 2.57 -16.98
N LEU A 39 -6.62 2.15 -17.13
CA LEU A 39 -7.20 1.12 -16.26
C LEU A 39 -6.35 -0.15 -16.34
N PRO A 40 -6.02 -0.73 -15.20
CA PRO A 40 -5.37 -2.03 -15.17
C PRO A 40 -6.28 -3.08 -15.81
N GLY A 41 -5.68 -4.17 -16.32
CA GLY A 41 -6.44 -5.25 -16.94
C GLY A 41 -7.41 -5.93 -15.97
N LYS A 42 -8.37 -6.70 -16.51
CA LYS A 42 -9.42 -7.38 -15.74
C LYS A 42 -8.92 -8.20 -14.55
N ALA A 43 -7.80 -8.89 -14.71
CA ALA A 43 -7.19 -9.69 -13.63
C ALA A 43 -6.75 -8.82 -12.44
N PHE A 44 -6.14 -7.67 -12.71
CA PHE A 44 -5.74 -6.72 -11.66
C PHE A 44 -6.96 -6.16 -10.95
N THR A 45 -8.00 -5.75 -11.70
CA THR A 45 -9.25 -5.21 -11.13
C THR A 45 -9.97 -6.27 -10.29
N TRP A 46 -10.04 -7.51 -10.79
CA TRP A 46 -10.61 -8.64 -10.04
C TRP A 46 -9.88 -8.85 -8.71
N TRP A 47 -8.55 -8.89 -8.75
CA TRP A 47 -7.74 -9.04 -7.55
C TRP A 47 -8.00 -7.93 -6.54
N THR A 48 -7.91 -6.68 -6.99
CA THR A 48 -8.18 -5.49 -6.16
C THR A 48 -9.53 -5.57 -5.46
N ARG A 49 -10.58 -5.94 -6.20
CA ARG A 49 -11.94 -6.06 -5.66
C ARG A 49 -12.10 -7.18 -4.64
N LYS A 50 -11.32 -8.24 -4.74
CA LYS A 50 -11.30 -9.32 -3.74
C LYS A 50 -10.49 -8.93 -2.49
N SER A 51 -9.51 -8.06 -2.63
CA SER A 51 -8.64 -7.60 -1.53
C SER A 51 -9.27 -6.49 -0.70
N LEU A 52 -9.98 -5.55 -1.33
CA LEU A 52 -10.52 -4.37 -0.64
C LEU A 52 -11.45 -4.69 0.54
N PRO A 53 -12.37 -5.66 0.48
CA PRO A 53 -13.19 -6.04 1.64
C PRO A 53 -12.35 -6.56 2.82
N LYS A 54 -11.26 -7.27 2.52
CA LYS A 54 -10.33 -7.79 3.55
C LYS A 54 -9.54 -6.64 4.19
N LEU A 55 -9.03 -5.73 3.37
CA LEU A 55 -8.36 -4.52 3.84
C LEU A 55 -9.29 -3.66 4.71
N ARG A 56 -10.55 -3.48 4.29
CA ARG A 56 -11.55 -2.74 5.06
C ARG A 56 -11.69 -3.33 6.45
N LYS A 57 -11.86 -4.65 6.56
CA LYS A 57 -11.98 -5.33 7.85
C LYS A 57 -10.76 -5.09 8.74
N GLN A 58 -9.54 -5.22 8.18
CA GLN A 58 -8.30 -4.96 8.92
C GLN A 58 -8.18 -3.49 9.36
N LEU A 59 -8.63 -2.54 8.55
CA LEU A 59 -8.65 -1.12 8.91
C LEU A 59 -9.70 -0.80 9.97
N GLU A 60 -10.87 -1.44 9.92
CA GLU A 60 -11.91 -1.33 10.95
C GLU A 60 -11.41 -1.78 12.33
N GLU A 61 -10.62 -2.86 12.39
CA GLU A 61 -9.94 -3.33 13.61
C GLU A 61 -8.98 -2.26 14.19
N LEU A 62 -8.44 -1.39 13.32
CA LEU A 62 -7.60 -0.25 13.68
C LEU A 62 -8.39 1.06 13.89
N ARG A 63 -9.73 1.04 13.81
CA ARG A 63 -10.61 2.21 13.85
C ARG A 63 -10.33 3.21 12.72
N VAL A 64 -9.96 2.72 11.56
CA VAL A 64 -9.69 3.53 10.37
C VAL A 64 -10.74 3.20 9.30
N PRO A 65 -11.75 4.04 9.08
CA PRO A 65 -12.71 3.83 8.02
C PRO A 65 -12.06 3.96 6.64
N LEU A 66 -12.51 3.15 5.67
CA LEU A 66 -12.02 3.13 4.29
C LEU A 66 -13.09 3.62 3.32
N PHE A 67 -12.80 4.72 2.64
CA PHE A 67 -13.55 5.14 1.46
C PHE A 67 -12.94 4.59 0.18
N CYS A 68 -13.78 3.96 -0.65
CA CYS A 68 -13.40 3.54 -2.00
C CYS A 68 -14.07 4.50 -3.00
N LEU A 69 -13.28 5.23 -3.77
CA LEU A 69 -13.75 6.32 -4.61
C LEU A 69 -13.33 6.09 -6.06
N ARG A 70 -14.17 6.52 -6.99
CA ARG A 70 -13.81 6.65 -8.41
C ARG A 70 -13.91 8.12 -8.79
N ALA A 71 -12.77 8.76 -9.02
CA ALA A 71 -12.61 10.13 -9.47
C ALA A 71 -11.16 10.38 -9.88
N PRO A 72 -10.86 11.47 -10.62
CA PRO A 72 -9.50 11.95 -10.80
C PRO A 72 -8.83 12.19 -9.45
N TYR A 73 -7.60 11.72 -9.28
CA TYR A 73 -6.91 11.74 -8.00
C TYR A 73 -6.82 13.16 -7.37
N PRO A 74 -6.45 14.24 -8.13
CA PRO A 74 -6.45 15.59 -7.59
C PRO A 74 -7.84 16.08 -7.19
N ARG A 75 -8.91 15.64 -7.88
CA ARG A 75 -10.29 16.05 -7.59
C ARG A 75 -10.73 15.67 -6.18
N ILE A 76 -10.26 14.54 -5.66
CA ILE A 76 -10.53 14.13 -4.28
C ILE A 76 -9.96 15.17 -3.30
N ALA A 77 -8.73 15.63 -3.52
CA ALA A 77 -8.11 16.66 -2.66
C ALA A 77 -8.90 17.99 -2.71
N GLU A 78 -9.30 18.44 -3.90
CA GLU A 78 -10.10 19.66 -4.07
C GLU A 78 -11.40 19.60 -3.26
N VAL A 79 -12.12 18.48 -3.35
CA VAL A 79 -13.37 18.32 -2.61
C VAL A 79 -13.10 18.28 -1.11
N LEU A 80 -12.15 17.51 -0.65
CA LEU A 80 -11.84 17.41 0.79
C LEU A 80 -11.41 18.77 1.36
N VAL A 81 -10.63 19.56 0.65
CA VAL A 81 -10.26 20.92 1.03
C VAL A 81 -11.49 21.84 1.10
N SER A 82 -12.43 21.70 0.16
CA SER A 82 -13.65 22.53 0.13
C SER A 82 -14.64 22.23 1.25
N THR A 83 -14.52 21.08 1.92
CA THR A 83 -15.43 20.68 3.00
C THR A 83 -15.23 21.43 4.32
N ALA A 84 -14.19 22.24 4.43
CA ALA A 84 -13.77 22.89 5.68
C ALA A 84 -13.56 21.91 6.86
N LEU A 85 -13.33 20.61 6.57
CA LEU A 85 -12.92 19.65 7.59
C LEU A 85 -11.50 19.98 8.06
N PRO A 86 -11.22 19.92 9.36
CA PRO A 86 -9.91 20.29 9.91
C PRO A 86 -8.91 19.14 9.69
N PHE A 87 -8.34 19.05 8.49
CA PHE A 87 -7.23 18.11 8.25
C PHE A 87 -5.94 18.64 8.85
N SER A 88 -5.26 17.85 9.69
CA SER A 88 -3.95 18.19 10.23
C SER A 88 -2.82 17.80 9.27
N ALA A 89 -2.95 16.69 8.55
CA ALA A 89 -1.99 16.23 7.55
C ALA A 89 -2.60 15.19 6.62
N VAL A 90 -1.94 14.99 5.48
CA VAL A 90 -2.21 13.90 4.54
C VAL A 90 -0.97 13.03 4.41
N HIS A 91 -1.11 11.73 4.63
CA HIS A 91 -0.05 10.76 4.50
C HIS A 91 -0.27 9.91 3.25
N VAL A 92 0.72 9.84 2.38
CA VAL A 92 0.68 9.04 1.16
C VAL A 92 1.92 8.16 1.03
N ASN A 93 1.74 6.97 0.48
CA ASN A 93 2.87 6.15 0.06
C ASN A 93 3.26 6.55 -1.37
N ARG A 94 4.56 6.78 -1.60
CA ARG A 94 5.10 7.19 -2.91
C ARG A 94 4.73 6.18 -3.98
N ARG A 95 4.23 6.68 -5.10
CA ARG A 95 3.95 5.92 -6.30
C ARG A 95 5.09 6.11 -7.30
N TRP A 96 5.46 5.04 -7.99
CA TRP A 96 6.47 5.07 -9.03
C TRP A 96 5.83 4.77 -10.38
N GLY A 97 5.93 5.74 -11.30
CA GLY A 97 5.37 5.65 -12.65
C GLY A 97 5.31 7.02 -13.29
N GLY A 98 5.53 7.13 -14.61
CA GLY A 98 5.67 8.42 -15.29
C GLY A 98 4.47 9.35 -15.10
N THR A 99 3.25 8.87 -15.37
CA THR A 99 2.02 9.69 -15.26
C THR A 99 1.60 9.95 -13.81
N THR A 100 1.99 9.10 -12.87
CA THR A 100 1.60 9.26 -11.46
C THR A 100 2.37 10.36 -10.74
N GLN A 101 3.55 10.73 -11.21
CA GLN A 101 4.35 11.80 -10.59
C GLN A 101 3.73 13.18 -10.78
N ASP A 102 3.21 13.47 -11.97
CA ASP A 102 2.54 14.75 -12.26
C ASP A 102 1.26 14.90 -11.43
N GLU A 103 0.53 13.80 -11.27
CA GLU A 103 -0.67 13.78 -10.42
C GLU A 103 -0.34 13.92 -8.94
N ASP A 104 0.69 13.24 -8.45
CA ASP A 104 1.15 13.37 -7.08
C ASP A 104 1.62 14.80 -6.80
N THR A 105 2.23 15.47 -7.78
CA THR A 105 2.62 16.88 -7.69
C THR A 105 1.39 17.78 -7.57
N ARG A 106 0.41 17.63 -8.47
CA ARG A 106 -0.84 18.41 -8.40
C ARG A 106 -1.60 18.17 -7.12
N PHE A 107 -1.67 16.93 -6.67
CA PHE A 107 -2.30 16.56 -5.42
C PHE A 107 -1.61 17.26 -4.23
N ALA A 108 -0.27 17.29 -4.23
CA ALA A 108 0.49 17.99 -3.20
C ALA A 108 0.29 19.50 -3.21
N GLU A 109 0.21 20.11 -4.41
CA GLU A 109 -0.06 21.55 -4.57
C GLU A 109 -1.41 21.96 -3.98
N ILE A 110 -2.47 21.15 -4.18
CA ILE A 110 -3.81 21.43 -3.63
C ILE A 110 -3.75 21.49 -2.10
N TRP A 111 -3.12 20.51 -1.46
CA TRP A 111 -2.96 20.49 0.00
C TRP A 111 -2.10 21.65 0.51
N ALA A 112 -1.00 21.95 -0.17
CA ALA A 112 -0.12 23.06 0.19
C ALA A 112 -0.84 24.42 0.13
N HIS A 113 -1.66 24.66 -0.90
CA HIS A 113 -2.47 25.89 -1.01
C HIS A 113 -3.51 26.01 0.12
N ALA A 114 -3.99 24.88 0.63
CA ALA A 114 -4.89 24.83 1.78
C ALA A 114 -4.17 24.92 3.14
N GLY A 115 -2.83 25.00 3.15
CA GLY A 115 -2.03 25.02 4.38
C GLY A 115 -1.95 23.65 5.08
N ILE A 116 -2.25 22.55 4.38
CA ILE A 116 -2.25 21.21 4.93
C ILE A 116 -0.96 20.49 4.47
N GLU A 117 -0.23 19.93 5.43
CA GLU A 117 1.02 19.23 5.16
C GLU A 117 0.76 17.87 4.50
N GLN A 118 1.39 17.60 3.36
CA GLN A 118 1.44 16.27 2.78
C GLN A 118 2.77 15.59 3.12
N ARG A 119 2.70 14.41 3.71
CA ARG A 119 3.86 13.56 4.04
C ARG A 119 3.92 12.33 3.14
N VAL A 120 5.02 12.21 2.43
CA VAL A 120 5.25 11.13 1.47
C VAL A 120 6.19 10.09 2.06
N HIS A 121 5.80 8.82 1.97
CA HIS A 121 6.52 7.69 2.58
C HIS A 121 6.95 6.65 1.55
N THR A 122 8.08 5.98 1.81
CA THR A 122 8.58 4.86 1.01
C THR A 122 7.90 3.56 1.43
N ALA A 123 7.18 2.91 0.52
CA ALA A 123 6.41 1.70 0.82
C ALA A 123 6.52 0.57 -0.21
N HIS A 124 6.88 0.91 -1.45
CA HIS A 124 6.86 -0.03 -2.59
C HIS A 124 8.26 -0.41 -3.06
N THR A 125 9.27 0.32 -2.63
CA THR A 125 10.68 0.06 -2.90
C THR A 125 11.40 -0.21 -1.58
N LEU A 126 12.51 -0.92 -1.62
CA LEU A 126 13.35 -1.14 -0.42
C LEU A 126 14.06 0.14 0.01
N HIS A 127 14.40 1.00 -0.96
CA HIS A 127 15.03 2.29 -0.76
C HIS A 127 14.57 3.25 -1.86
N GLU A 128 14.62 4.52 -1.57
CA GLU A 128 14.43 5.54 -2.57
C GLU A 128 15.69 5.62 -3.46
N PRO A 129 15.57 5.91 -4.77
CA PRO A 129 16.71 5.92 -5.69
C PRO A 129 17.85 6.85 -5.27
N TRP A 130 17.54 7.97 -4.62
CA TRP A 130 18.52 8.93 -4.12
C TRP A 130 19.22 8.51 -2.83
N GLU A 131 18.76 7.47 -2.15
CA GLU A 131 19.41 6.89 -0.97
C GLU A 131 20.56 5.95 -1.37
N ILE A 132 20.52 5.40 -2.58
CA ILE A 132 21.51 4.46 -3.10
C ILE A 132 22.43 5.16 -4.11
N GLN A 133 23.46 5.80 -3.61
CA GLN A 133 24.40 6.57 -4.42
C GLN A 133 25.85 6.15 -4.16
N THR A 134 26.72 6.45 -5.13
CA THR A 134 28.17 6.32 -4.97
C THR A 134 28.67 7.35 -3.93
N GLY A 135 29.90 7.20 -3.46
CA GLY A 135 30.53 8.20 -2.57
C GLY A 135 30.63 9.62 -3.15
N GLN A 136 30.36 9.78 -4.46
CA GLN A 136 30.29 11.07 -5.15
C GLN A 136 28.85 11.59 -5.34
N GLY A 137 27.85 10.96 -4.75
CA GLY A 137 26.45 11.34 -4.87
C GLY A 137 25.82 11.01 -6.25
N GLN A 138 26.40 10.08 -7.01
CA GLN A 138 25.90 9.69 -8.33
C GLN A 138 25.26 8.30 -8.29
N PRO A 139 24.26 8.02 -9.14
CA PRO A 139 23.70 6.68 -9.26
C PRO A 139 24.78 5.67 -9.74
N TYR A 140 24.65 4.43 -9.24
CA TYR A 140 25.51 3.34 -9.70
C TYR A 140 25.22 3.01 -11.17
N ARG A 141 26.28 2.91 -11.97
CA ARG A 141 26.20 2.49 -13.39
C ARG A 141 26.47 0.99 -13.58
N VAL A 142 27.09 0.35 -12.59
CA VAL A 142 27.50 -1.07 -12.64
C VAL A 142 26.74 -1.85 -11.55
N TYR A 143 26.03 -2.89 -11.96
CA TYR A 143 25.23 -3.72 -11.06
C TYR A 143 26.01 -4.32 -9.90
N THR A 144 27.24 -4.82 -10.13
CA THR A 144 28.04 -5.45 -9.05
C THR A 144 28.36 -4.47 -7.92
N ALA A 145 28.67 -3.22 -8.25
CA ALA A 145 28.92 -2.19 -7.24
C ALA A 145 27.65 -1.81 -6.50
N PHE A 146 26.54 -1.62 -7.24
CA PHE A 146 25.22 -1.40 -6.69
C PHE A 146 24.80 -2.52 -5.72
N SER A 147 24.89 -3.77 -6.16
CA SER A 147 24.42 -4.92 -5.36
C SER A 147 25.23 -5.12 -4.07
N LYS A 148 26.56 -4.85 -4.10
CA LYS A 148 27.40 -4.87 -2.92
C LYS A 148 26.99 -3.81 -1.90
N HIS A 149 26.74 -2.58 -2.37
CA HIS A 149 26.27 -1.50 -1.49
C HIS A 149 24.88 -1.84 -0.92
N PHE A 150 23.95 -2.23 -1.79
CA PHE A 150 22.58 -2.60 -1.43
C PHE A 150 22.51 -3.76 -0.43
N ALA A 151 23.39 -4.75 -0.54
CA ALA A 151 23.45 -5.89 0.39
C ALA A 151 23.76 -5.49 1.83
N ASN A 152 24.46 -4.37 2.04
CA ASN A 152 24.83 -3.85 3.35
C ASN A 152 23.71 -3.03 4.02
N ILE A 153 22.65 -2.69 3.27
CA ILE A 153 21.53 -1.93 3.81
C ILE A 153 20.55 -2.91 4.45
N SER A 154 20.22 -2.66 5.72
CA SER A 154 19.25 -3.49 6.45
C SER A 154 17.83 -2.98 6.24
N PRO A 155 16.86 -3.86 5.92
CA PRO A 155 15.47 -3.45 5.89
C PRO A 155 15.01 -3.07 7.30
N GLN A 156 14.28 -1.97 7.38
CA GLN A 156 13.59 -1.60 8.61
C GLN A 156 12.12 -1.98 8.45
N LEU A 157 11.59 -2.71 9.42
CA LEU A 157 10.16 -2.98 9.51
C LEU A 157 9.54 -2.00 10.50
N LEU A 158 8.34 -1.56 10.19
CA LEU A 158 7.52 -0.84 11.13
C LEU A 158 6.91 -1.82 12.14
N GLU A 159 6.71 -1.36 13.35
CA GLU A 159 5.87 -2.03 14.33
C GLU A 159 4.43 -2.15 13.80
N GLU A 160 3.63 -3.00 14.43
CA GLU A 160 2.20 -3.04 14.14
C GLU A 160 1.58 -1.66 14.44
N PRO A 161 0.75 -1.13 13.55
CA PRO A 161 0.11 0.14 13.80
C PRO A 161 -0.82 0.01 15.02
N PRO A 162 -0.78 0.96 15.95
CA PRO A 162 -1.77 1.01 17.03
C PRO A 162 -3.15 1.32 16.46
N CYS A 163 -4.20 1.14 17.25
CA CYS A 163 -5.52 1.65 16.88
C CYS A 163 -5.48 3.17 16.76
N ALA A 164 -6.20 3.70 15.79
CA ALA A 164 -6.44 5.14 15.68
C ALA A 164 -7.23 5.65 16.88
N PRO A 165 -7.08 6.94 17.26
CA PRO A 165 -7.97 7.57 18.23
C PRO A 165 -9.43 7.40 17.83
N GLU A 166 -10.32 7.42 18.81
CA GLU A 166 -11.76 7.42 18.55
C GLU A 166 -12.18 8.79 18.00
N ASP A 167 -13.06 8.79 17.03
CA ASP A 167 -13.82 9.98 16.62
C ASP A 167 -14.92 10.19 17.67
N GLU A 168 -14.60 10.93 18.74
CA GLU A 168 -15.48 11.10 19.91
C GLU A 168 -16.87 11.60 19.53
N ASP A 169 -16.97 12.40 18.47
CA ASP A 169 -18.24 12.94 18.01
C ASP A 169 -18.90 12.09 16.90
N GLY A 170 -18.19 11.12 16.31
CA GLY A 170 -18.63 10.30 15.16
C GLY A 170 -18.96 11.11 13.91
N GLN A 171 -18.65 12.41 13.92
CA GLN A 171 -19.12 13.35 12.90
C GLN A 171 -18.13 13.54 11.75
N ALA A 172 -16.83 13.33 11.97
CA ALA A 172 -15.84 13.55 10.94
C ALA A 172 -16.07 12.62 9.73
N TYR A 173 -16.32 11.34 10.02
CA TYR A 173 -16.64 10.35 8.98
C TYR A 173 -17.94 10.71 8.24
N THR A 174 -19.03 11.00 8.98
CA THR A 174 -20.35 11.31 8.40
C THR A 174 -20.30 12.57 7.54
N ARG A 175 -19.61 13.61 7.98
CA ARG A 175 -19.43 14.84 7.19
C ARG A 175 -18.64 14.60 5.92
N MET A 176 -17.59 13.77 5.99
CA MET A 176 -16.78 13.42 4.83
C MET A 176 -17.55 12.59 3.83
N GLU A 177 -18.30 11.58 4.30
CA GLU A 177 -19.16 10.77 3.45
C GLU A 177 -20.20 11.63 2.71
N HIS A 178 -20.89 12.50 3.44
CA HIS A 178 -21.85 13.44 2.87
C HIS A 178 -21.20 14.33 1.80
N ALA A 179 -20.06 14.95 2.12
CA ALA A 179 -19.37 15.82 1.19
C ALA A 179 -18.93 15.13 -0.10
N LEU A 180 -18.50 13.87 -0.01
CA LEU A 180 -18.09 13.07 -1.16
C LEU A 180 -19.28 12.58 -1.98
N THR A 181 -20.39 12.21 -1.34
CA THR A 181 -21.59 11.69 -2.02
C THR A 181 -22.39 12.77 -2.73
N GLU A 182 -22.29 14.02 -2.31
CA GLU A 182 -22.93 15.16 -2.99
C GLU A 182 -22.26 15.54 -4.33
N GLN A 183 -21.04 15.08 -4.57
CA GLN A 183 -20.31 15.39 -5.79
C GLN A 183 -20.73 14.47 -6.93
N LYS A 184 -21.21 15.07 -8.03
CA LYS A 184 -21.67 14.33 -9.22
C LYS A 184 -20.54 13.64 -9.99
N ASP A 185 -19.32 14.13 -9.83
CA ASP A 185 -18.09 13.64 -10.49
C ASP A 185 -17.26 12.70 -9.63
N ILE A 186 -17.73 12.41 -8.41
CA ILE A 186 -17.14 11.39 -7.52
C ILE A 186 -18.15 10.26 -7.34
N THR A 187 -17.71 9.03 -7.60
CA THR A 187 -18.51 7.85 -7.31
C THR A 187 -17.95 7.16 -6.07
N VAL A 188 -18.76 7.06 -5.02
CA VAL A 188 -18.44 6.22 -3.86
C VAL A 188 -18.73 4.77 -4.25
N LEU A 189 -17.69 3.95 -4.22
CA LEU A 189 -17.77 2.54 -4.64
C LEU A 189 -18.11 1.66 -3.44
N ASP A 190 -19.23 0.97 -3.50
CA ASP A 190 -19.57 -0.06 -2.51
C ASP A 190 -18.90 -1.40 -2.87
N TRP A 191 -17.60 -1.47 -2.59
CA TRP A 191 -16.81 -2.67 -2.86
C TRP A 191 -16.90 -3.72 -1.75
N ALA A 192 -17.59 -3.40 -0.66
CA ALA A 192 -17.84 -4.35 0.43
C ALA A 192 -18.89 -5.40 0.04
N ARG A 193 -19.73 -5.12 -0.94
CA ARG A 193 -20.70 -6.09 -1.43
C ARG A 193 -20.08 -6.97 -2.50
N PRO A 194 -20.11 -8.30 -2.33
CA PRO A 194 -19.80 -9.22 -3.41
C PRO A 194 -20.83 -9.01 -4.53
N SER A 195 -20.50 -8.21 -5.53
CA SER A 195 -21.38 -8.08 -6.69
C SER A 195 -21.22 -9.33 -7.55
N SER A 196 -22.34 -9.94 -7.94
CA SER A 196 -22.39 -11.01 -8.93
C SER A 196 -21.78 -10.59 -10.29
N GLU A 197 -21.64 -9.30 -10.56
CA GLU A 197 -21.06 -8.71 -11.76
C GLU A 197 -19.56 -9.01 -11.94
N PHE A 198 -18.86 -9.55 -10.92
CA PHE A 198 -17.43 -9.87 -10.95
C PHE A 198 -17.12 -11.36 -10.84
N GLN A 199 -18.05 -12.20 -11.20
CA GLN A 199 -17.78 -13.62 -11.42
C GLN A 199 -17.13 -13.80 -12.79
N GLU A 200 -15.81 -13.64 -12.85
CA GLU A 200 -15.04 -13.94 -14.04
C GLU A 200 -14.85 -15.46 -14.15
N PRO A 201 -15.31 -16.11 -15.23
CA PRO A 201 -15.23 -17.57 -15.35
C PRO A 201 -13.79 -18.13 -15.21
N TRP A 202 -12.79 -17.39 -15.66
CA TRP A 202 -11.37 -17.77 -15.52
C TRP A 202 -10.89 -17.73 -14.07
N ALA A 203 -11.53 -16.94 -13.22
CA ALA A 203 -11.11 -16.77 -11.83
C ALA A 203 -11.36 -18.01 -10.97
N ALA A 204 -12.27 -18.90 -11.38
CA ALA A 204 -12.52 -20.15 -10.69
C ALA A 204 -11.31 -21.10 -10.72
N ALA A 205 -10.51 -21.02 -11.78
CA ALA A 205 -9.28 -21.81 -11.95
C ALA A 205 -8.02 -21.06 -11.48
N PHE A 206 -8.17 -19.84 -10.97
CA PHE A 206 -7.02 -19.02 -10.58
C PHE A 206 -6.50 -19.47 -9.20
N PRO A 207 -5.23 -19.89 -9.10
CA PRO A 207 -4.74 -20.64 -7.93
C PRO A 207 -4.38 -19.75 -6.73
N TRP A 208 -4.54 -18.43 -6.83
CA TRP A 208 -4.18 -17.48 -5.78
C TRP A 208 -5.41 -16.87 -5.11
N THR A 209 -5.31 -16.65 -3.83
CA THR A 209 -6.31 -15.94 -3.03
C THR A 209 -5.79 -14.55 -2.69
N PRO A 210 -6.44 -13.45 -3.16
CA PRO A 210 -6.03 -12.09 -2.81
C PRO A 210 -6.12 -11.81 -1.30
N GLY A 211 -5.26 -10.91 -0.81
CA GLY A 211 -5.30 -10.40 0.56
C GLY A 211 -3.96 -10.52 1.31
N SER A 212 -3.74 -9.59 2.23
CA SER A 212 -2.48 -9.48 2.98
C SER A 212 -2.17 -10.72 3.83
N ASP A 213 -3.19 -11.31 4.49
CA ASP A 213 -2.99 -12.51 5.31
C ASP A 213 -2.50 -13.68 4.46
N GLU A 214 -3.07 -13.83 3.27
CA GLU A 214 -2.65 -14.87 2.33
C GLU A 214 -1.23 -14.61 1.80
N ALA A 215 -0.86 -13.36 1.54
CA ALA A 215 0.50 -12.99 1.18
C ALA A 215 1.52 -13.46 2.23
N HIS A 216 1.21 -13.28 3.51
CA HIS A 216 2.06 -13.75 4.61
C HIS A 216 2.12 -15.28 4.68
N ARG A 217 0.98 -15.96 4.46
CA ARG A 217 0.93 -17.42 4.41
C ARG A 217 1.79 -17.98 3.26
N VAL A 218 1.70 -17.35 2.08
CA VAL A 218 2.51 -17.73 0.91
C VAL A 218 4.00 -17.47 1.14
N LEU A 219 4.35 -16.34 1.79
CA LEU A 219 5.73 -16.07 2.19
C LEU A 219 6.24 -17.15 3.16
N GLN A 220 5.46 -17.51 4.17
CA GLN A 220 5.85 -18.53 5.14
C GLN A 220 6.06 -19.89 4.46
N ALA A 221 5.14 -20.30 3.59
CA ALA A 221 5.26 -21.54 2.83
C ALA A 221 6.53 -21.57 1.94
N PHE A 222 6.88 -20.44 1.32
CA PHE A 222 8.14 -20.30 0.59
C PHE A 222 9.37 -20.47 1.51
N MET A 223 9.34 -19.84 2.68
CA MET A 223 10.42 -19.96 3.66
C MET A 223 10.64 -21.40 4.11
N ASP A 224 9.55 -22.13 4.34
CA ASP A 224 9.59 -23.49 4.89
C ASP A 224 9.99 -24.55 3.85
N HIS A 225 9.62 -24.36 2.58
CA HIS A 225 9.70 -25.42 1.58
C HIS A 225 10.62 -25.13 0.39
N ALA A 226 10.77 -23.87 -0.03
CA ALA A 226 11.46 -23.58 -1.29
C ALA A 226 12.69 -22.65 -1.15
N LEU A 227 12.85 -21.95 -0.03
CA LEU A 227 13.97 -21.02 0.13
C LEU A 227 15.33 -21.69 0.04
N ALA A 228 15.48 -22.87 0.63
CA ALA A 228 16.76 -23.58 0.66
C ALA A 228 17.24 -24.00 -0.76
N THR A 229 16.29 -24.35 -1.63
CA THR A 229 16.56 -24.79 -3.01
C THR A 229 16.35 -23.70 -4.05
N TYR A 230 15.98 -22.49 -3.63
CA TYR A 230 15.58 -21.39 -4.51
C TYR A 230 16.58 -21.12 -5.64
N LYS A 231 17.87 -21.14 -5.32
CA LYS A 231 18.94 -20.85 -6.30
C LYS A 231 18.90 -21.79 -7.49
N ASP A 232 18.65 -23.07 -7.23
CA ASP A 232 18.71 -24.13 -8.24
C ASP A 232 17.36 -24.40 -8.90
N ALA A 233 16.26 -24.27 -8.13
CA ALA A 233 14.91 -24.60 -8.56
C ALA A 233 14.15 -23.44 -9.25
N ARG A 234 14.54 -22.16 -9.03
CA ARG A 234 13.79 -20.99 -9.52
C ARG A 234 13.66 -20.92 -11.05
N ASP A 235 14.65 -21.48 -11.77
CA ASP A 235 14.72 -21.45 -13.23
C ASP A 235 14.11 -22.72 -13.87
N ILE A 236 13.56 -23.63 -13.05
CA ILE A 236 12.93 -24.88 -13.49
C ILE A 236 11.40 -24.70 -13.49
N PRO A 237 10.73 -24.57 -14.67
CA PRO A 237 9.32 -24.18 -14.75
C PRO A 237 8.33 -25.14 -14.10
N PHE A 238 8.63 -26.43 -14.05
CA PHE A 238 7.75 -27.46 -13.49
C PHE A 238 7.91 -27.65 -11.98
N GLU A 239 8.93 -27.04 -11.36
CA GLU A 239 9.15 -27.08 -9.92
C GLU A 239 8.51 -25.88 -9.21
N ALA A 240 8.03 -26.07 -7.99
CA ALA A 240 7.52 -25.01 -7.15
C ALA A 240 8.66 -24.25 -6.45
N GLY A 241 9.71 -23.87 -7.21
CA GLY A 241 10.95 -23.27 -6.72
C GLY A 241 10.90 -21.75 -6.47
N THR A 242 9.76 -21.08 -6.69
CA THR A 242 9.65 -19.62 -6.53
C THR A 242 8.68 -19.24 -5.41
N SER A 243 8.81 -18.01 -4.91
CA SER A 243 7.96 -17.51 -3.82
C SER A 243 6.49 -17.27 -4.21
N ARG A 244 6.21 -17.12 -5.50
CA ARG A 244 4.88 -16.77 -6.02
C ARG A 244 4.26 -15.51 -5.40
N LEU A 245 5.10 -14.59 -4.89
CA LEU A 245 4.65 -13.35 -4.22
C LEU A 245 4.37 -12.19 -5.19
N SER A 246 4.65 -12.34 -6.49
CA SER A 246 4.51 -11.23 -7.44
C SER A 246 3.12 -10.59 -7.48
N PRO A 247 1.98 -11.30 -7.44
CA PRO A 247 0.67 -10.67 -7.41
C PRO A 247 0.46 -9.84 -6.13
N TYR A 248 0.90 -10.34 -4.99
CA TYR A 248 0.77 -9.67 -3.68
C TYR A 248 1.64 -8.41 -3.59
N LEU A 249 2.87 -8.47 -4.10
CA LEU A 249 3.76 -7.31 -4.20
C LEU A 249 3.19 -6.26 -5.15
N ALA A 250 2.61 -6.67 -6.30
CA ALA A 250 2.01 -5.76 -7.27
C ALA A 250 0.80 -5.00 -6.70
N HIS A 251 0.02 -5.63 -5.81
CA HIS A 251 -1.11 -5.01 -5.13
C HIS A 251 -0.74 -4.38 -3.79
N GLY A 252 0.52 -4.50 -3.37
CA GLY A 252 0.99 -3.94 -2.11
C GLY A 252 0.38 -4.61 -0.88
N GLU A 253 0.01 -5.89 -0.97
CA GLU A 253 -0.54 -6.71 0.11
C GLU A 253 0.56 -7.22 1.06
N ILE A 254 1.80 -7.19 0.60
CA ILE A 254 3.00 -7.42 1.39
C ILE A 254 4.08 -6.43 0.97
N SER A 255 4.92 -5.99 1.91
CA SER A 255 6.01 -5.07 1.60
C SER A 255 7.26 -5.81 1.12
N PRO A 256 8.07 -5.21 0.23
CA PRO A 256 9.40 -5.73 -0.10
C PRO A 256 10.31 -5.86 1.13
N HIS A 257 10.17 -4.96 2.10
CA HIS A 257 10.92 -4.98 3.35
C HIS A 257 10.61 -6.24 4.16
N ARG A 258 9.33 -6.61 4.28
CA ARG A 258 8.89 -7.82 4.99
C ARG A 258 9.47 -9.09 4.37
N VAL A 259 9.44 -9.18 3.04
CA VAL A 259 10.01 -10.31 2.31
C VAL A 259 11.52 -10.40 2.55
N LEU A 260 12.24 -9.29 2.39
CA LEU A 260 13.70 -9.25 2.59
C LEU A 260 14.09 -9.58 4.02
N PHE A 261 13.36 -9.03 5.00
CA PHE A 261 13.58 -9.30 6.42
C PHE A 261 13.40 -10.79 6.76
N ALA A 262 12.30 -11.41 6.28
CA ALA A 262 12.04 -12.83 6.51
C ALA A 262 13.16 -13.70 5.94
N VAL A 263 13.60 -13.44 4.69
CA VAL A 263 14.69 -14.18 4.05
C VAL A 263 16.02 -14.02 4.82
N ARG A 264 16.36 -12.79 5.23
CA ARG A 264 17.60 -12.55 5.98
C ARG A 264 17.59 -13.25 7.33
N ARG A 265 16.46 -13.20 8.06
CA ARG A 265 16.29 -13.88 9.34
C ARG A 265 16.47 -15.40 9.21
N ALA A 266 15.87 -16.02 8.19
CA ALA A 266 16.03 -17.46 7.96
C ALA A 266 17.48 -17.84 7.64
N ARG A 267 18.17 -17.03 6.83
CA ARG A 267 19.59 -17.26 6.52
C ARG A 267 20.47 -17.16 7.76
N SER A 268 20.21 -16.21 8.64
CA SER A 268 20.95 -16.08 9.91
C SER A 268 20.69 -17.26 10.85
N ALA A 269 19.48 -17.76 10.92
CA ALA A 269 19.13 -18.93 11.72
C ALA A 269 19.73 -20.24 11.17
N GLY A 270 19.81 -20.41 9.87
CA GLY A 270 20.43 -21.56 9.22
C GLY A 270 21.97 -21.54 9.21
N SER A 271 22.59 -20.38 9.47
CA SER A 271 24.07 -20.25 9.54
C SER A 271 24.64 -20.59 10.92
N THR A 272 23.78 -20.86 11.93
CA THR A 272 24.14 -21.23 13.29
C THR A 272 24.04 -22.74 13.53
N SER A 273 23.72 -23.52 12.54
CA SER A 273 23.76 -24.99 12.52
C SER A 273 24.73 -25.51 11.47
#